data_2a6d1c9b78e80f3e95c3ad7b44eb8bdb
#
_entry.id   2a6d1c9b78e80f3e95c3ad7b44eb8bdb
#
_cell.length_a   1.000
_cell.length_b   1.000
_cell.length_c   1.000
_cell.angle_alpha   90.00
_cell.angle_beta   90.00
_cell.angle_gamma   90.00
#
_symmetry.space_group_name_H-M   'P 1'
#
loop_
_entity.id
_entity.type
_entity.pdbx_description
1 polymer ?
#
loop_
_entity_poly.entity_id
_entity_poly.type
_entity_poly.pdbx_seq_one_letter_code
_entity_poly.pdbx_strand_id
1 'polypeptide(L)'
;MAKESPVSLKNLTVLGKEHLPSGGGFMILPSRLDHLDLMRLEALLGGRPVVYLLEQGAALDAELKAHLEKESVQAMAIVPHATDPGAYRSALRGALKDGAVVIYLPAQAAAVTAPFTTVPGTKLEFLLKADVPVLPLQVMFKEEVTTPVGPRHDADDRIFAFGALLQGEDVNLAAYQQSMLGLSEQAFSSSPALDMHLAYAVLRGLKKHGSSNYVVDGKDERTLRFDKVLAAAMALSRVVKRETSKRRVAIILPPGIGGLICNLAVLFAGKVPVNLNFTAGRAAVDSAIRRGELDRFLTADIFVRKMQSFPWPPSKQLILIERIMPKMKISIGIWLALSKLLPSALLATLLGIPKKGGNAEATLLFTSGSSGEPKGVALTHRNLMANVTQFGNRLSMDRTDSILGSLPLFHSFGCTVTLWYPIIYGLHLVTYPSPLEVKKIAELVEKHRVSLMIAT
;
A
#
# COMPACT_ATOMS: atom_id res chain seq x y z
N MET A 1 -9.61 -1.14 -42.88
CA MET A 1 -10.04 -1.79 -41.67
C MET A 1 -8.77 -2.28 -40.93
N ALA A 2 -8.24 -1.49 -40.00
CA ALA A 2 -7.14 -1.94 -39.14
C ALA A 2 -7.73 -3.01 -38.22
N LYS A 3 -7.17 -4.23 -38.22
CA LYS A 3 -7.46 -5.26 -37.24
C LYS A 3 -6.98 -4.70 -35.88
N GLU A 4 -7.91 -4.33 -35.02
CA GLU A 4 -7.60 -4.02 -33.61
C GLU A 4 -6.85 -5.25 -33.07
N SER A 5 -5.65 -5.03 -32.54
CA SER A 5 -4.88 -6.09 -31.89
C SER A 5 -5.69 -6.64 -30.72
N PRO A 6 -5.79 -7.97 -30.57
CA PRO A 6 -6.58 -8.54 -29.46
C PRO A 6 -6.07 -7.99 -28.13
N VAL A 7 -6.97 -7.43 -27.32
CA VAL A 7 -6.64 -6.89 -26.00
C VAL A 7 -5.99 -7.98 -25.16
N SER A 8 -4.80 -7.71 -24.67
CA SER A 8 -4.05 -8.68 -23.88
C SER A 8 -4.69 -8.89 -22.50
N LEU A 9 -5.11 -10.12 -22.22
CA LEU A 9 -5.53 -10.55 -20.86
C LEU A 9 -4.34 -10.94 -19.97
N LYS A 10 -3.10 -10.81 -20.44
CA LYS A 10 -1.88 -11.30 -19.78
C LYS A 10 -1.69 -10.77 -18.36
N ASN A 11 -2.06 -9.52 -18.13
CA ASN A 11 -1.88 -8.84 -16.84
C ASN A 11 -3.18 -8.70 -16.05
N LEU A 12 -4.22 -9.47 -16.43
CA LEU A 12 -5.49 -9.52 -15.74
C LEU A 12 -5.54 -10.75 -14.82
N THR A 13 -5.85 -10.53 -13.55
CA THR A 13 -6.26 -11.59 -12.63
C THR A 13 -7.77 -11.59 -12.53
N VAL A 14 -8.40 -12.73 -12.81
CA VAL A 14 -9.86 -12.88 -12.72
C VAL A 14 -10.18 -13.81 -11.56
N LEU A 15 -10.99 -13.32 -10.61
CA LEU A 15 -11.52 -14.05 -9.47
C LEU A 15 -13.02 -14.21 -9.66
N GLY A 16 -13.58 -15.35 -9.25
CA GLY A 16 -15.02 -15.63 -9.40
C GLY A 16 -15.48 -15.72 -10.86
N LYS A 17 -14.61 -16.14 -11.78
CA LYS A 17 -14.95 -16.29 -13.21
C LYS A 17 -16.13 -17.24 -13.41
N GLU A 18 -16.30 -18.22 -12.54
CA GLU A 18 -17.42 -19.16 -12.50
C GLU A 18 -18.77 -18.51 -12.26
N HIS A 19 -18.80 -17.29 -11.76
CA HIS A 19 -20.02 -16.50 -11.56
C HIS A 19 -20.50 -15.80 -12.83
N LEU A 20 -19.65 -15.72 -13.88
CA LEU A 20 -20.07 -15.17 -15.16
C LEU A 20 -21.08 -16.10 -15.83
N PRO A 21 -22.35 -15.69 -16.01
CA PRO A 21 -23.36 -16.54 -16.63
C PRO A 21 -22.98 -16.90 -18.07
N SER A 22 -23.08 -18.17 -18.42
CA SER A 22 -22.86 -18.64 -19.80
C SER A 22 -23.98 -18.29 -20.77
N GLY A 23 -25.16 -17.92 -20.26
CA GLY A 23 -26.35 -17.53 -21.04
C GLY A 23 -27.28 -16.61 -20.27
N GLY A 24 -28.36 -16.17 -20.90
CA GLY A 24 -29.33 -15.21 -20.32
C GLY A 24 -28.80 -13.77 -20.26
N GLY A 25 -29.68 -12.80 -20.18
CA GLY A 25 -29.33 -11.38 -20.02
C GLY A 25 -29.10 -11.02 -18.55
N PHE A 26 -28.13 -10.18 -18.25
CA PHE A 26 -27.85 -9.65 -16.91
C PHE A 26 -27.15 -8.29 -17.00
N MET A 27 -27.19 -7.55 -15.91
CA MET A 27 -26.49 -6.26 -15.78
C MET A 27 -25.22 -6.43 -14.96
N ILE A 28 -24.10 -5.90 -15.42
CA ILE A 28 -22.86 -5.78 -14.64
C ILE A 28 -22.83 -4.42 -13.97
N LEU A 29 -22.70 -4.40 -12.65
CA LEU A 29 -22.47 -3.19 -11.86
C LEU A 29 -21.04 -3.21 -11.30
N PRO A 30 -20.10 -2.52 -11.97
CA PRO A 30 -18.70 -2.46 -11.54
C PRO A 30 -18.48 -1.35 -10.51
N SER A 31 -17.43 -1.52 -9.68
CA SER A 31 -16.96 -0.45 -8.79
C SER A 31 -16.39 0.74 -9.56
N ARG A 32 -15.72 0.45 -10.68
CA ARG A 32 -15.14 1.41 -11.64
C ARG A 32 -14.90 0.69 -12.97
N LEU A 33 -14.76 1.45 -14.04
CA LEU A 33 -14.25 0.97 -15.34
C LEU A 33 -13.54 2.12 -16.05
N ASP A 34 -12.36 1.88 -16.59
CA ASP A 34 -11.74 2.69 -17.63
C ASP A 34 -11.88 2.01 -19.00
N HIS A 35 -11.39 2.64 -20.05
CA HIS A 35 -11.45 2.07 -21.41
C HIS A 35 -10.77 0.70 -21.50
N LEU A 36 -9.60 0.52 -20.89
CA LEU A 36 -8.87 -0.75 -20.88
C LEU A 36 -9.63 -1.85 -20.13
N ASP A 37 -10.22 -1.49 -18.98
CA ASP A 37 -11.05 -2.41 -18.18
C ASP A 37 -12.26 -2.88 -19.00
N LEU A 38 -12.87 -1.96 -19.74
CA LEU A 38 -14.02 -2.27 -20.60
C LEU A 38 -13.66 -3.26 -21.71
N MET A 39 -12.59 -2.98 -22.44
CA MET A 39 -12.11 -3.87 -23.51
C MET A 39 -11.79 -5.29 -23.01
N ARG A 40 -11.24 -5.41 -21.80
CA ARG A 40 -10.96 -6.68 -21.14
C ARG A 40 -12.24 -7.41 -20.73
N LEU A 41 -13.20 -6.66 -20.22
CA LEU A 41 -14.50 -7.20 -19.84
C LEU A 41 -15.25 -7.75 -21.04
N GLU A 42 -15.28 -7.02 -22.15
CA GLU A 42 -15.84 -7.49 -23.42
C GLU A 42 -15.17 -8.79 -23.92
N ALA A 43 -13.83 -8.85 -23.85
CA ALA A 43 -13.10 -10.05 -24.22
C ALA A 43 -13.46 -11.26 -23.32
N LEU A 44 -13.74 -11.04 -22.03
CA LEU A 44 -14.19 -12.08 -21.11
C LEU A 44 -15.63 -12.54 -21.41
N LEU A 45 -16.47 -11.66 -21.98
CA LEU A 45 -17.86 -11.96 -22.34
C LEU A 45 -17.97 -12.76 -23.66
N GLY A 46 -16.85 -12.97 -24.38
CA GLY A 46 -16.78 -13.91 -25.49
C GLY A 46 -17.64 -13.58 -26.71
N GLY A 47 -17.83 -12.29 -27.01
CA GLY A 47 -18.62 -11.83 -28.17
C GLY A 47 -20.13 -11.77 -27.94
N ARG A 48 -20.59 -11.86 -26.70
CA ARG A 48 -22.00 -11.60 -26.36
C ARG A 48 -22.38 -10.16 -26.72
N PRO A 49 -23.63 -9.89 -27.14
CA PRO A 49 -24.12 -8.54 -27.32
C PRO A 49 -23.99 -7.72 -26.03
N VAL A 50 -23.42 -6.52 -26.12
CA VAL A 50 -23.21 -5.63 -24.98
C VAL A 50 -24.00 -4.34 -25.22
N VAL A 51 -24.68 -3.87 -24.18
CA VAL A 51 -25.36 -2.57 -24.15
C VAL A 51 -24.78 -1.76 -23.00
N TYR A 52 -24.30 -0.56 -23.27
CA TYR A 52 -23.73 0.29 -22.25
C TYR A 52 -24.81 1.18 -21.62
N LEU A 53 -24.84 1.20 -20.29
CA LEU A 53 -25.74 2.05 -19.51
C LEU A 53 -24.91 3.18 -18.89
N LEU A 54 -25.20 4.43 -19.24
CA LEU A 54 -24.47 5.60 -18.75
C LEU A 54 -25.42 6.71 -18.29
N GLU A 55 -24.95 7.57 -17.41
CA GLU A 55 -25.68 8.75 -17.00
C GLU A 55 -25.61 9.82 -18.08
N GLN A 56 -26.73 10.47 -18.36
CA GLN A 56 -26.75 11.60 -19.30
C GLN A 56 -25.82 12.72 -18.80
N GLY A 57 -24.92 13.18 -19.64
CA GLY A 57 -23.94 14.21 -19.27
C GLY A 57 -22.77 13.71 -18.42
N ALA A 58 -22.59 12.38 -18.27
CA ALA A 58 -21.42 11.83 -17.60
C ALA A 58 -20.13 12.27 -18.27
N ALA A 59 -19.14 12.72 -17.47
CA ALA A 59 -17.79 12.99 -17.96
C ALA A 59 -17.10 11.65 -18.18
N LEU A 60 -16.84 11.32 -19.46
CA LEU A 60 -16.10 10.14 -19.88
C LEU A 60 -14.70 10.54 -20.36
N ASP A 61 -13.71 9.67 -20.20
CA ASP A 61 -12.42 9.90 -20.84
C ASP A 61 -12.52 9.84 -22.36
N ALA A 62 -11.53 10.42 -23.04
CA ALA A 62 -11.56 10.55 -24.51
C ALA A 62 -11.60 9.19 -25.24
N GLU A 63 -10.92 8.18 -24.70
CA GLU A 63 -10.84 6.84 -25.30
C GLU A 63 -12.17 6.10 -25.13
N LEU A 64 -12.76 6.17 -23.97
CA LEU A 64 -14.07 5.58 -23.69
C LEU A 64 -15.17 6.26 -24.52
N LYS A 65 -15.13 7.58 -24.66
CA LYS A 65 -16.04 8.32 -25.53
C LYS A 65 -15.93 7.89 -26.99
N ALA A 66 -14.71 7.82 -27.52
CA ALA A 66 -14.46 7.36 -28.89
C ALA A 66 -14.89 5.90 -29.12
N HIS A 67 -14.82 5.05 -28.08
CA HIS A 67 -15.33 3.68 -28.15
C HIS A 67 -16.87 3.65 -28.28
N LEU A 68 -17.58 4.46 -27.48
CA LEU A 68 -19.05 4.52 -27.47
C LEU A 68 -19.64 5.19 -28.73
N GLU A 69 -18.87 6.01 -29.43
CA GLU A 69 -19.28 6.66 -30.68
C GLU A 69 -19.20 5.76 -31.93
N LYS A 70 -18.70 4.52 -31.80
CA LYS A 70 -18.67 3.55 -32.91
C LYS A 70 -20.10 3.09 -33.26
N GLU A 71 -20.43 3.01 -34.54
CA GLU A 71 -21.76 2.59 -35.03
C GLU A 71 -22.22 1.21 -34.53
N SER A 72 -21.26 0.33 -34.20
CA SER A 72 -21.56 -1.03 -33.69
C SER A 72 -21.88 -1.10 -32.23
N VAL A 73 -21.79 0.03 -31.49
CA VAL A 73 -21.95 0.08 -30.03
C VAL A 73 -23.34 0.58 -29.67
N GLN A 74 -24.06 -0.21 -28.87
CA GLN A 74 -25.35 0.18 -28.32
C GLN A 74 -25.17 0.84 -26.96
N ALA A 75 -25.67 2.05 -26.78
CA ALA A 75 -25.62 2.78 -25.52
C ALA A 75 -26.99 3.30 -25.11
N MET A 76 -27.29 3.23 -23.83
CA MET A 76 -28.51 3.77 -23.20
C MET A 76 -28.13 4.86 -22.22
N ALA A 77 -28.62 6.07 -22.40
CA ALA A 77 -28.45 7.16 -21.45
C ALA A 77 -29.62 7.20 -20.47
N ILE A 78 -29.30 7.38 -19.18
CA ILE A 78 -30.28 7.58 -18.12
C ILE A 78 -30.02 8.88 -17.36
N VAL A 79 -31.08 9.42 -16.79
CA VAL A 79 -31.00 10.53 -15.82
C VAL A 79 -31.46 9.95 -14.47
N PRO A 80 -30.55 9.60 -13.55
CA PRO A 80 -30.96 9.11 -12.24
C PRO A 80 -31.93 10.07 -11.57
N HIS A 81 -33.02 9.54 -10.96
CA HIS A 81 -34.11 10.26 -10.30
C HIS A 81 -35.06 11.04 -11.21
N ALA A 82 -34.71 11.34 -12.47
CA ALA A 82 -35.60 12.02 -13.41
C ALA A 82 -36.31 11.06 -14.40
N THR A 83 -35.69 9.87 -14.62
CA THR A 83 -36.25 8.82 -15.47
C THR A 83 -37.33 8.05 -14.70
N ASP A 84 -38.48 7.84 -15.29
CA ASP A 84 -39.54 7.00 -14.71
C ASP A 84 -39.01 5.56 -14.47
N PRO A 85 -39.12 5.02 -13.26
CA PRO A 85 -38.61 3.66 -12.94
C PRO A 85 -39.26 2.57 -13.79
N GLY A 86 -40.50 2.73 -14.22
CA GLY A 86 -41.21 1.77 -15.08
C GLY A 86 -40.65 1.75 -16.50
N ALA A 87 -40.42 2.94 -17.08
CA ALA A 87 -39.80 3.09 -18.38
C ALA A 87 -38.35 2.54 -18.39
N TYR A 88 -37.59 2.85 -17.33
CA TYR A 88 -36.22 2.33 -17.13
C TYR A 88 -36.20 0.79 -17.06
N ARG A 89 -37.07 0.18 -16.25
CA ARG A 89 -37.22 -1.27 -16.13
C ARG A 89 -37.59 -1.91 -17.47
N SER A 90 -38.53 -1.33 -18.21
CA SER A 90 -38.97 -1.83 -19.54
C SER A 90 -37.83 -1.79 -20.56
N ALA A 91 -37.06 -0.71 -20.59
CA ALA A 91 -35.94 -0.53 -21.49
C ALA A 91 -34.82 -1.54 -21.21
N LEU A 92 -34.45 -1.71 -19.93
CA LEU A 92 -33.44 -2.71 -19.52
C LEU A 92 -33.89 -4.15 -19.83
N ARG A 93 -35.10 -4.51 -19.50
CA ARG A 93 -35.66 -5.84 -19.83
C ARG A 93 -35.68 -6.06 -21.33
N GLY A 94 -35.97 -5.02 -22.11
CA GLY A 94 -35.87 -5.07 -23.57
C GLY A 94 -34.46 -5.38 -24.06
N ALA A 95 -33.46 -4.69 -23.53
CA ALA A 95 -32.06 -4.90 -23.87
C ALA A 95 -31.55 -6.29 -23.49
N LEU A 96 -32.08 -6.90 -22.41
CA LEU A 96 -31.66 -8.22 -21.93
C LEU A 96 -32.34 -9.41 -22.63
N LYS A 97 -33.40 -9.18 -23.44
CA LYS A 97 -34.22 -10.25 -24.04
C LYS A 97 -33.42 -11.24 -24.91
N ASP A 98 -32.45 -10.73 -25.67
CA ASP A 98 -31.66 -11.53 -26.58
C ASP A 98 -30.36 -12.06 -25.96
N GLY A 99 -30.32 -12.14 -24.64
CA GLY A 99 -29.14 -12.60 -23.90
C GLY A 99 -28.00 -11.57 -23.84
N ALA A 100 -28.30 -10.29 -24.13
CA ALA A 100 -27.32 -9.22 -24.05
C ALA A 100 -26.89 -8.96 -22.60
N VAL A 101 -25.68 -8.41 -22.45
CA VAL A 101 -25.12 -7.98 -21.18
C VAL A 101 -25.19 -6.45 -21.12
N VAL A 102 -25.85 -5.91 -20.10
CA VAL A 102 -25.83 -4.47 -19.86
C VAL A 102 -24.68 -4.14 -18.92
N ILE A 103 -23.77 -3.26 -19.33
CA ILE A 103 -22.65 -2.80 -18.51
C ILE A 103 -22.92 -1.36 -18.08
N TYR A 104 -23.04 -1.14 -16.76
CA TYR A 104 -23.12 0.22 -16.23
C TYR A 104 -21.75 0.87 -16.24
N LEU A 105 -21.67 2.07 -16.81
CA LEU A 105 -20.47 2.90 -16.81
C LEU A 105 -20.58 3.96 -15.71
N PRO A 106 -19.90 3.80 -14.56
CA PRO A 106 -19.94 4.80 -13.51
C PRO A 106 -19.35 6.12 -14.03
N ALA A 107 -20.02 7.23 -13.78
CA ALA A 107 -19.47 8.54 -14.07
C ALA A 107 -18.12 8.68 -13.36
N GLN A 108 -17.07 9.05 -14.09
CA GLN A 108 -15.74 9.31 -13.53
C GLN A 108 -15.74 10.63 -12.75
N ALA A 109 -16.62 10.75 -11.75
CA ALA A 109 -16.55 11.84 -10.82
C ALA A 109 -15.34 11.64 -9.92
N ALA A 110 -14.29 12.43 -10.16
CA ALA A 110 -13.10 12.54 -9.28
C ALA A 110 -12.43 11.20 -8.91
N ALA A 111 -12.32 10.28 -9.84
CA ALA A 111 -11.70 8.96 -9.65
C ALA A 111 -10.19 9.04 -9.31
N VAL A 112 -9.61 10.22 -9.27
CA VAL A 112 -8.19 10.45 -8.97
C VAL A 112 -7.88 10.34 -7.47
N THR A 113 -8.88 10.47 -6.58
CA THR A 113 -8.63 10.61 -5.14
C THR A 113 -9.29 9.54 -4.26
N ALA A 114 -10.06 8.61 -4.81
CA ALA A 114 -10.72 7.58 -4.00
C ALA A 114 -10.54 6.18 -4.61
N PRO A 115 -9.66 5.34 -4.05
CA PRO A 115 -9.47 3.95 -4.49
C PRO A 115 -10.73 3.07 -4.33
N PHE A 116 -11.74 3.57 -3.63
CA PHE A 116 -13.05 2.97 -3.46
C PHE A 116 -14.14 3.96 -3.91
N THR A 117 -14.19 4.29 -5.20
CA THR A 117 -15.34 4.99 -5.77
C THR A 117 -16.52 4.02 -5.82
N THR A 118 -17.21 3.93 -4.72
CA THR A 118 -18.54 3.29 -4.72
C THR A 118 -19.52 4.23 -5.42
N VAL A 119 -20.26 3.71 -6.36
CA VAL A 119 -21.43 4.42 -6.91
C VAL A 119 -22.30 4.90 -5.74
N PRO A 120 -22.72 6.16 -5.67
CA PRO A 120 -23.53 6.66 -4.56
C PRO A 120 -24.75 5.78 -4.30
N GLY A 121 -25.07 5.53 -3.03
CA GLY A 121 -26.15 4.63 -2.63
C GLY A 121 -27.49 4.96 -3.27
N THR A 122 -27.83 6.24 -3.40
CA THR A 122 -29.05 6.71 -4.07
C THR A 122 -29.12 6.34 -5.56
N LYS A 123 -27.96 6.35 -6.24
CA LYS A 123 -27.88 5.91 -7.65
C LYS A 123 -27.98 4.40 -7.75
N LEU A 124 -27.32 3.66 -6.86
CA LEU A 124 -27.44 2.20 -6.80
C LEU A 124 -28.88 1.76 -6.55
N GLU A 125 -29.57 2.38 -5.60
CA GLU A 125 -31.00 2.11 -5.37
C GLU A 125 -31.83 2.29 -6.63
N PHE A 126 -31.57 3.34 -7.41
CA PHE A 126 -32.28 3.56 -8.68
C PHE A 126 -31.95 2.45 -9.69
N LEU A 127 -30.68 2.10 -9.87
CA LEU A 127 -30.23 1.08 -10.81
C LEU A 127 -30.84 -0.31 -10.46
N LEU A 128 -30.89 -0.64 -9.18
CA LEU A 128 -31.44 -1.92 -8.70
C LEU A 128 -32.96 -2.01 -8.81
N LYS A 129 -33.70 -0.88 -8.91
CA LYS A 129 -35.15 -0.87 -9.19
C LYS A 129 -35.57 -1.47 -10.53
N ALA A 130 -34.59 -1.74 -11.41
CA ALA A 130 -34.85 -2.43 -12.67
C ALA A 130 -35.33 -3.87 -12.48
N ASP A 131 -35.06 -4.48 -11.34
CA ASP A 131 -35.44 -5.87 -11.01
C ASP A 131 -35.03 -6.84 -12.14
N VAL A 132 -33.74 -6.76 -12.49
CA VAL A 132 -33.06 -7.62 -13.47
C VAL A 132 -31.88 -8.29 -12.78
N PRO A 133 -31.40 -9.46 -13.29
CA PRO A 133 -30.22 -10.10 -12.70
C PRO A 133 -29.02 -9.16 -12.72
N VAL A 134 -28.30 -9.03 -11.59
CA VAL A 134 -27.16 -8.13 -11.39
C VAL A 134 -25.91 -8.91 -11.01
N LEU A 135 -24.83 -8.71 -11.75
CA LEU A 135 -23.53 -9.25 -11.47
C LEU A 135 -22.63 -8.16 -10.87
N PRO A 136 -22.31 -8.21 -9.58
CA PRO A 136 -21.35 -7.30 -8.98
C PRO A 136 -19.94 -7.54 -9.51
N LEU A 137 -19.20 -6.47 -9.81
CA LEU A 137 -17.81 -6.53 -10.29
C LEU A 137 -16.96 -5.54 -9.51
N GLN A 138 -15.98 -6.06 -8.77
CA GLN A 138 -14.91 -5.24 -8.19
C GLN A 138 -13.72 -5.20 -9.16
N VAL A 139 -13.29 -4.00 -9.51
CA VAL A 139 -12.08 -3.74 -10.29
C VAL A 139 -11.05 -3.08 -9.39
N MET A 140 -9.84 -3.66 -9.35
CA MET A 140 -8.73 -3.15 -8.55
C MET A 140 -7.43 -3.17 -9.34
N PHE A 141 -6.56 -2.20 -9.12
CA PHE A 141 -5.19 -2.23 -9.62
C PHE A 141 -4.31 -3.13 -8.74
N LYS A 142 -3.39 -3.90 -9.34
CA LYS A 142 -2.45 -4.72 -8.56
C LYS A 142 -1.38 -3.88 -7.85
N GLU A 143 -0.90 -2.83 -8.50
CA GLU A 143 0.04 -1.86 -7.92
C GLU A 143 -0.39 -0.45 -8.33
N GLU A 144 -0.64 0.43 -7.36
CA GLU A 144 -0.75 1.85 -7.61
C GLU A 144 0.64 2.48 -7.61
N VAL A 145 1.01 3.16 -8.69
CA VAL A 145 2.25 3.93 -8.78
C VAL A 145 1.89 5.40 -8.74
N THR A 146 2.22 6.06 -7.65
CA THR A 146 2.01 7.50 -7.51
C THR A 146 2.99 8.29 -8.37
N THR A 147 2.51 9.23 -9.18
CA THR A 147 3.34 10.12 -10.02
C THR A 147 3.05 11.59 -9.70
N PRO A 148 3.91 12.56 -10.13
CA PRO A 148 3.67 13.98 -9.89
C PRO A 148 2.39 14.56 -10.52
N VAL A 149 1.76 13.80 -11.41
CA VAL A 149 0.53 14.22 -12.13
C VAL A 149 -0.71 13.52 -11.55
N GLY A 150 -0.54 12.76 -10.47
CA GLY A 150 -1.56 11.92 -9.86
C GLY A 150 -1.17 10.44 -9.85
N PRO A 151 -1.97 9.58 -9.23
CA PRO A 151 -1.72 8.16 -9.23
C PRO A 151 -1.69 7.66 -10.68
N ARG A 152 -0.53 7.18 -11.11
CA ARG A 152 -0.39 6.47 -12.36
C ARG A 152 -0.40 5.00 -12.01
N HIS A 153 -1.47 4.35 -12.37
CA HIS A 153 -1.56 2.91 -12.32
C HIS A 153 -0.56 2.37 -13.34
N ASP A 154 0.26 1.39 -12.97
CA ASP A 154 0.97 0.60 -13.98
C ASP A 154 -0.13 0.02 -14.85
N ALA A 155 -0.24 0.60 -16.06
CA ALA A 155 -1.49 0.66 -16.84
C ALA A 155 -2.13 -0.70 -17.11
N ASP A 156 -1.39 -1.80 -16.92
CA ASP A 156 -1.81 -3.10 -17.41
C ASP A 156 -2.21 -4.13 -16.33
N ASP A 157 -1.87 -3.90 -15.06
CA ASP A 157 -2.12 -4.91 -14.02
C ASP A 157 -3.43 -4.67 -13.28
N ARG A 158 -4.43 -5.54 -13.53
CA ARG A 158 -5.78 -5.48 -12.94
C ARG A 158 -6.18 -6.75 -12.23
N ILE A 159 -7.11 -6.60 -11.28
CA ILE A 159 -7.86 -7.68 -10.67
C ILE A 159 -9.33 -7.42 -10.91
N PHE A 160 -10.01 -8.35 -11.57
CA PHE A 160 -11.47 -8.39 -11.69
C PHE A 160 -11.98 -9.47 -10.75
N ALA A 161 -12.83 -9.10 -9.80
CA ALA A 161 -13.48 -10.04 -8.91
C ALA A 161 -15.00 -9.98 -9.16
N PHE A 162 -15.55 -11.08 -9.69
CA PHE A 162 -16.98 -11.23 -9.97
C PHE A 162 -17.69 -11.86 -8.76
N GLY A 163 -18.76 -11.22 -8.30
CA GLY A 163 -19.64 -11.75 -7.26
C GLY A 163 -20.63 -12.75 -7.80
N ALA A 164 -21.34 -13.40 -6.88
CA ALA A 164 -22.50 -14.22 -7.26
C ALA A 164 -23.56 -13.34 -7.94
N LEU A 165 -24.26 -13.92 -8.92
CA LEU A 165 -25.33 -13.26 -9.63
C LEU A 165 -26.51 -13.00 -8.66
N LEU A 166 -26.85 -11.75 -8.41
CA LEU A 166 -28.02 -11.36 -7.62
C LEU A 166 -29.28 -11.49 -8.46
N GLN A 167 -30.32 -12.15 -7.97
CA GLN A 167 -31.57 -12.40 -8.69
C GLN A 167 -32.78 -12.29 -7.73
N GLY A 168 -33.94 -11.93 -8.26
CA GLY A 168 -35.16 -11.84 -7.49
C GLY A 168 -35.02 -10.90 -6.27
N GLU A 169 -35.38 -11.39 -5.09
CA GLU A 169 -35.35 -10.60 -3.84
C GLU A 169 -33.94 -10.14 -3.42
N ASP A 170 -32.91 -10.82 -3.91
CA ASP A 170 -31.50 -10.44 -3.65
C ASP A 170 -31.04 -9.23 -4.47
N VAL A 171 -31.83 -8.75 -5.44
CA VAL A 171 -31.53 -7.53 -6.18
C VAL A 171 -31.90 -6.30 -5.35
N ASN A 172 -31.11 -6.06 -4.31
CA ASN A 172 -31.30 -4.94 -3.40
C ASN A 172 -29.96 -4.30 -2.99
N LEU A 173 -30.02 -3.09 -2.44
CA LEU A 173 -28.82 -2.32 -2.08
C LEU A 173 -27.95 -3.04 -1.04
N ALA A 174 -28.56 -3.64 -0.02
CA ALA A 174 -27.82 -4.30 1.05
C ALA A 174 -27.03 -5.53 0.55
N ALA A 175 -27.67 -6.38 -0.25
CA ALA A 175 -27.04 -7.55 -0.84
C ALA A 175 -25.90 -7.14 -1.81
N TYR A 176 -26.12 -6.12 -2.65
CA TYR A 176 -25.07 -5.60 -3.52
C TYR A 176 -23.89 -5.05 -2.72
N GLN A 177 -24.12 -4.23 -1.71
CA GLN A 177 -23.06 -3.66 -0.86
C GLN A 177 -22.30 -4.73 -0.11
N GLN A 178 -22.97 -5.74 0.43
CA GLN A 178 -22.35 -6.89 1.09
C GLN A 178 -21.47 -7.68 0.10
N SER A 179 -21.96 -7.93 -1.11
CA SER A 179 -21.19 -8.57 -2.17
C SER A 179 -19.93 -7.77 -2.51
N MET A 180 -20.06 -6.46 -2.74
CA MET A 180 -18.94 -5.59 -3.08
C MET A 180 -17.89 -5.49 -1.96
N LEU A 181 -18.30 -5.52 -0.70
CA LEU A 181 -17.39 -5.57 0.44
C LEU A 181 -16.55 -6.87 0.42
N GLY A 182 -17.20 -8.02 0.26
CA GLY A 182 -16.51 -9.32 0.15
C GLY A 182 -15.58 -9.40 -1.06
N LEU A 183 -16.01 -8.86 -2.21
CA LEU A 183 -15.19 -8.80 -3.42
C LEU A 183 -13.97 -7.88 -3.25
N SER A 184 -14.12 -6.76 -2.55
CA SER A 184 -13.01 -5.85 -2.24
C SER A 184 -11.98 -6.54 -1.36
N GLU A 185 -12.41 -7.29 -0.34
CA GLU A 185 -11.54 -8.09 0.51
C GLU A 185 -10.82 -9.19 -0.28
N GLN A 186 -11.55 -9.93 -1.12
CA GLN A 186 -10.99 -10.99 -1.96
C GLN A 186 -9.96 -10.43 -2.96
N ALA A 187 -10.29 -9.35 -3.67
CA ALA A 187 -9.39 -8.70 -4.62
C ALA A 187 -8.13 -8.19 -3.91
N PHE A 188 -8.28 -7.48 -2.79
CA PHE A 188 -7.15 -7.00 -1.99
C PHE A 188 -6.28 -8.16 -1.50
N SER A 189 -6.88 -9.22 -0.96
CA SER A 189 -6.17 -10.39 -0.42
C SER A 189 -5.36 -11.14 -1.48
N SER A 190 -5.73 -11.04 -2.75
CA SER A 190 -5.02 -11.62 -3.89
C SER A 190 -3.88 -10.74 -4.42
N SER A 191 -3.70 -9.51 -3.90
CA SER A 191 -2.67 -8.58 -4.36
C SER A 191 -1.26 -9.15 -4.14
N PRO A 192 -0.40 -9.20 -5.18
CA PRO A 192 0.98 -9.65 -5.05
C PRO A 192 1.81 -8.83 -4.06
N ALA A 193 1.44 -7.57 -3.83
CA ALA A 193 2.11 -6.71 -2.86
C ALA A 193 2.08 -7.29 -1.44
N LEU A 194 1.01 -8.01 -1.07
CA LEU A 194 0.86 -8.60 0.26
C LEU A 194 1.81 -9.77 0.52
N ASP A 195 2.27 -10.45 -0.52
CA ASP A 195 3.22 -11.54 -0.41
C ASP A 195 4.67 -11.07 -0.39
N MET A 196 4.91 -9.79 -0.67
CA MET A 196 6.25 -9.24 -0.77
C MET A 196 6.96 -9.26 0.59
N HIS A 197 8.24 -9.62 0.58
CA HIS A 197 9.09 -9.47 1.76
C HIS A 197 9.33 -7.99 2.06
N LEU A 198 9.11 -7.53 3.28
CA LEU A 198 9.23 -6.13 3.67
C LEU A 198 10.61 -5.54 3.29
N ALA A 199 11.70 -6.27 3.53
CA ALA A 199 13.03 -5.83 3.14
C ALA A 199 13.16 -5.63 1.61
N TYR A 200 12.52 -6.49 0.82
CA TYR A 200 12.52 -6.35 -0.63
C TYR A 200 11.69 -5.13 -1.10
N ALA A 201 10.53 -4.91 -0.50
CA ALA A 201 9.70 -3.73 -0.77
C ALA A 201 10.44 -2.42 -0.46
N VAL A 202 11.07 -2.35 0.71
CA VAL A 202 11.88 -1.21 1.14
C VAL A 202 13.09 -0.98 0.23
N LEU A 203 13.81 -2.05 -0.15
CA LEU A 203 14.94 -1.98 -1.08
C LEU A 203 14.50 -1.42 -2.43
N ARG A 204 13.36 -1.89 -2.97
CA ARG A 204 12.76 -1.38 -4.21
C ARG A 204 12.42 0.11 -4.10
N GLY A 205 11.74 0.53 -3.03
CA GLY A 205 11.37 1.91 -2.78
C GLY A 205 12.58 2.83 -2.72
N LEU A 206 13.57 2.51 -1.87
CA LEU A 206 14.81 3.28 -1.74
C LEU A 206 15.59 3.37 -3.06
N LYS A 207 15.64 2.29 -3.84
CA LYS A 207 16.33 2.30 -5.13
C LYS A 207 15.57 3.10 -6.19
N LYS A 208 14.25 2.91 -6.29
CA LYS A 208 13.39 3.59 -7.28
C LYS A 208 13.43 5.11 -7.12
N HIS A 209 13.44 5.58 -5.87
CA HIS A 209 13.36 6.99 -5.52
C HIS A 209 14.71 7.59 -5.03
N GLY A 210 15.80 6.84 -5.16
CA GLY A 210 17.09 7.09 -4.53
C GLY A 210 17.69 8.47 -4.76
N SER A 211 17.57 9.03 -5.96
CA SER A 211 18.13 10.35 -6.29
C SER A 211 17.18 11.52 -6.04
N SER A 212 15.88 11.27 -6.02
CA SER A 212 14.85 12.31 -5.93
C SER A 212 14.39 12.55 -4.49
N ASN A 213 14.32 11.50 -3.67
CA ASN A 213 13.73 11.60 -2.33
C ASN A 213 14.78 11.55 -1.22
N TYR A 214 14.43 12.12 -0.09
CA TYR A 214 15.34 12.31 1.02
C TYR A 214 14.67 12.17 2.38
N VAL A 215 15.51 11.97 3.39
CA VAL A 215 15.15 12.01 4.81
C VAL A 215 15.85 13.21 5.45
N VAL A 216 15.10 14.01 6.19
CA VAL A 216 15.62 15.09 7.02
C VAL A 216 15.62 14.65 8.48
N ASP A 217 16.75 14.82 9.17
CA ASP A 217 16.80 14.75 10.62
C ASP A 217 16.53 16.14 11.18
N GLY A 218 15.33 16.35 11.69
CA GLY A 218 14.89 17.68 12.16
C GLY A 218 15.60 18.17 13.41
N LYS A 219 16.42 17.32 14.07
CA LYS A 219 17.21 17.73 15.23
C LYS A 219 18.47 18.51 14.84
N ASP A 220 19.24 18.00 13.87
CA ASP A 220 20.47 18.60 13.39
C ASP A 220 20.34 19.10 11.94
N GLU A 221 19.14 19.06 11.39
CA GLU A 221 18.75 19.50 10.03
C GLU A 221 19.54 18.82 8.92
N ARG A 222 20.15 17.71 9.22
CA ARG A 222 20.91 16.94 8.25
C ARG A 222 19.98 16.21 7.29
N THR A 223 20.23 16.36 6.00
CA THR A 223 19.48 15.70 4.94
C THR A 223 20.29 14.57 4.32
N LEU A 224 19.65 13.42 4.13
CA LEU A 224 20.24 12.25 3.50
C LEU A 224 19.32 11.70 2.42
N ARG A 225 19.84 11.60 1.17
CA ARG A 225 19.05 11.03 0.07
C ARG A 225 18.85 9.53 0.24
N PHE A 226 17.80 9.01 -0.37
CA PHE A 226 17.44 7.60 -0.27
C PHE A 226 18.53 6.65 -0.79
N ASP A 227 19.28 7.03 -1.82
CA ASP A 227 20.43 6.24 -2.31
C ASP A 227 21.52 6.07 -1.24
N LYS A 228 21.77 7.14 -0.45
CA LYS A 228 22.73 7.09 0.66
C LYS A 228 22.18 6.34 1.88
N VAL A 229 20.88 6.48 2.16
CA VAL A 229 20.19 5.69 3.20
C VAL A 229 20.30 4.20 2.88
N LEU A 230 20.01 3.82 1.63
CA LEU A 230 20.12 2.45 1.15
C LEU A 230 21.55 1.89 1.32
N ALA A 231 22.55 2.63 0.84
CA ALA A 231 23.95 2.23 0.92
C ALA A 231 24.44 2.06 2.37
N ALA A 232 24.06 3.00 3.26
CA ALA A 232 24.40 2.94 4.67
C ALA A 232 23.75 1.75 5.37
N ALA A 233 22.47 1.48 5.09
CA ALA A 233 21.76 0.33 5.65
C ALA A 233 22.33 -1.01 5.15
N MET A 234 22.67 -1.11 3.86
CA MET A 234 23.32 -2.32 3.31
C MET A 234 24.71 -2.56 3.90
N ALA A 235 25.50 -1.51 4.12
CA ALA A 235 26.79 -1.65 4.78
C ALA A 235 26.64 -2.08 6.24
N LEU A 236 25.74 -1.46 7.00
CA LEU A 236 25.49 -1.79 8.40
C LEU A 236 24.89 -3.19 8.58
N SER A 237 24.09 -3.68 7.61
CA SER A 237 23.50 -5.02 7.66
C SER A 237 24.56 -6.13 7.78
N ARG A 238 25.71 -5.97 7.14
CA ARG A 238 26.81 -6.91 7.25
C ARG A 238 27.42 -6.96 8.66
N VAL A 239 27.49 -5.80 9.33
CA VAL A 239 27.90 -5.73 10.73
C VAL A 239 26.89 -6.45 11.61
N VAL A 240 25.60 -6.11 11.46
CA VAL A 240 24.52 -6.75 12.24
C VAL A 240 24.53 -8.28 12.06
N LYS A 241 24.71 -8.77 10.83
CA LYS A 241 24.75 -10.20 10.54
C LYS A 241 25.92 -10.91 11.23
N ARG A 242 27.05 -10.24 11.39
CA ARG A 242 28.24 -10.78 12.05
C ARG A 242 28.14 -10.76 13.58
N GLU A 243 27.50 -9.72 14.14
CA GLU A 243 27.45 -9.48 15.60
C GLU A 243 26.55 -10.47 16.35
N THR A 244 25.57 -11.08 15.70
CA THR A 244 24.68 -12.05 16.34
C THR A 244 24.16 -13.10 15.37
N SER A 245 24.00 -14.32 15.87
CA SER A 245 23.29 -15.40 15.18
C SER A 245 21.77 -15.36 15.50
N LYS A 246 21.35 -14.63 16.51
CA LYS A 246 19.94 -14.53 16.89
C LYS A 246 19.09 -13.92 15.78
N ARG A 247 17.83 -14.34 15.71
CA ARG A 247 16.89 -13.89 14.70
C ARG A 247 16.46 -12.43 14.89
N ARG A 248 16.31 -12.00 16.14
CA ARG A 248 15.83 -10.67 16.52
C ARG A 248 16.96 -9.79 16.99
N VAL A 249 16.92 -8.51 16.64
CA VAL A 249 17.91 -7.51 17.04
C VAL A 249 17.18 -6.27 17.58
N ALA A 250 17.54 -5.86 18.78
CA ALA A 250 16.93 -4.69 19.41
C ALA A 250 17.44 -3.37 18.82
N ILE A 251 16.56 -2.39 18.76
CA ILE A 251 16.86 -1.02 18.40
C ILE A 251 16.34 -0.11 19.50
N ILE A 252 17.24 0.70 20.08
CA ILE A 252 16.90 1.66 21.15
C ILE A 252 17.32 3.04 20.64
N LEU A 253 16.49 3.59 19.77
CA LEU A 253 16.69 4.89 19.13
C LEU A 253 15.35 5.63 18.94
N PRO A 254 15.34 6.96 19.06
CA PRO A 254 14.18 7.75 18.70
C PRO A 254 13.99 7.83 17.18
N PRO A 255 12.86 8.39 16.70
CA PRO A 255 12.71 8.78 15.28
C PRO A 255 13.88 9.66 14.84
N GLY A 256 14.47 9.33 13.70
CA GLY A 256 15.65 10.01 13.15
C GLY A 256 16.31 9.16 12.07
N ILE A 257 17.28 9.72 11.35
CA ILE A 257 18.06 9.00 10.33
C ILE A 257 18.74 7.75 10.91
N GLY A 258 19.25 7.84 12.15
CA GLY A 258 19.87 6.72 12.84
C GLY A 258 18.91 5.55 13.08
N GLY A 259 17.71 5.85 13.61
CA GLY A 259 16.66 4.87 13.84
C GLY A 259 16.19 4.20 12.55
N LEU A 260 16.01 5.00 11.48
CA LEU A 260 15.67 4.48 10.15
C LEU A 260 16.75 3.52 9.64
N ILE A 261 18.01 3.95 9.55
CA ILE A 261 19.10 3.11 9.02
C ILE A 261 19.27 1.82 9.82
N CYS A 262 19.11 1.85 11.16
CA CYS A 262 19.18 0.66 11.99
C CYS A 262 18.08 -0.35 11.69
N ASN A 263 16.82 0.10 11.56
CA ASN A 263 15.70 -0.76 11.21
C ASN A 263 15.93 -1.41 9.83
N LEU A 264 16.34 -0.62 8.84
CA LEU A 264 16.66 -1.12 7.50
C LEU A 264 17.81 -2.12 7.52
N ALA A 265 18.88 -1.84 8.28
CA ALA A 265 20.04 -2.72 8.38
C ALA A 265 19.71 -4.08 8.99
N VAL A 266 18.85 -4.10 10.02
CA VAL A 266 18.40 -5.35 10.62
C VAL A 266 17.57 -6.16 9.62
N LEU A 267 16.65 -5.54 8.89
CA LEU A 267 15.88 -6.21 7.83
C LEU A 267 16.80 -6.75 6.72
N PHE A 268 17.77 -5.95 6.25
CA PHE A 268 18.70 -6.35 5.19
C PHE A 268 19.69 -7.42 5.65
N ALA A 269 19.90 -7.58 6.96
CA ALA A 269 20.63 -8.69 7.54
C ALA A 269 19.84 -10.01 7.56
N GLY A 270 18.57 -9.99 7.10
CA GLY A 270 17.65 -11.13 7.19
C GLY A 270 17.17 -11.39 8.61
N LYS A 271 17.13 -10.35 9.44
CA LYS A 271 16.74 -10.42 10.86
C LYS A 271 15.50 -9.56 11.13
N VAL A 272 14.93 -9.73 12.32
CA VAL A 272 13.70 -9.06 12.76
C VAL A 272 14.05 -7.87 13.63
N PRO A 273 13.73 -6.62 13.24
CA PRO A 273 13.93 -5.45 14.07
C PRO A 273 12.93 -5.43 15.23
N VAL A 274 13.44 -5.12 16.43
CA VAL A 274 12.65 -4.98 17.65
C VAL A 274 12.93 -3.60 18.24
N ASN A 275 12.05 -2.64 17.93
CA ASN A 275 12.15 -1.31 18.52
C ASN A 275 11.69 -1.38 19.99
N LEU A 276 12.62 -1.19 20.92
CA LEU A 276 12.31 -1.21 22.37
C LEU A 276 11.82 0.14 22.85
N ASN A 277 10.82 0.11 23.72
CA ASN A 277 10.31 1.31 24.36
C ASN A 277 11.34 1.85 25.37
N PHE A 278 12.01 2.93 25.02
CA PHE A 278 13.02 3.58 25.86
C PHE A 278 12.44 4.44 26.98
N THR A 279 11.10 4.55 27.07
CA THR A 279 10.41 5.20 28.21
C THR A 279 9.90 4.19 29.23
N ALA A 280 10.05 2.89 28.97
CA ALA A 280 9.60 1.83 29.86
C ALA A 280 10.55 1.61 31.04
N GLY A 281 9.99 1.20 32.18
CA GLY A 281 10.76 0.85 33.36
C GLY A 281 11.51 -0.49 33.23
N ARG A 282 12.46 -0.73 34.16
CA ARG A 282 13.37 -1.90 34.17
C ARG A 282 12.65 -3.23 33.97
N ALA A 283 11.61 -3.52 34.76
CA ALA A 283 10.91 -4.80 34.67
C ALA A 283 10.33 -5.10 33.28
N ALA A 284 9.78 -4.06 32.63
CA ALA A 284 9.22 -4.17 31.29
C ALA A 284 10.32 -4.39 30.23
N VAL A 285 11.45 -3.68 30.35
CA VAL A 285 12.59 -3.83 29.44
C VAL A 285 13.21 -5.22 29.58
N ASP A 286 13.46 -5.69 30.83
CA ASP A 286 14.01 -7.01 31.09
C ASP A 286 13.07 -8.12 30.59
N SER A 287 11.76 -7.96 30.73
CA SER A 287 10.77 -8.88 30.17
C SER A 287 10.81 -8.90 28.64
N ALA A 288 10.91 -7.72 28.01
CA ALA A 288 11.00 -7.63 26.54
C ALA A 288 12.29 -8.26 26.00
N ILE A 289 13.42 -8.08 26.68
CA ILE A 289 14.71 -8.70 26.34
C ILE A 289 14.60 -10.21 26.39
N ARG A 290 14.05 -10.78 27.48
CA ARG A 290 13.88 -12.24 27.64
C ARG A 290 12.95 -12.82 26.59
N ARG A 291 11.75 -12.24 26.45
CA ARG A 291 10.71 -12.72 25.50
C ARG A 291 11.11 -12.54 24.05
N GLY A 292 11.85 -11.47 23.74
CA GLY A 292 12.39 -11.20 22.42
C GLY A 292 13.65 -12.02 22.09
N GLU A 293 14.26 -12.70 23.08
CA GLU A 293 15.54 -13.40 22.95
C GLU A 293 16.66 -12.48 22.43
N LEU A 294 16.70 -11.24 22.93
CA LEU A 294 17.57 -10.19 22.42
C LEU A 294 18.97 -10.25 23.07
N ASP A 295 20.01 -10.26 22.25
CA ASP A 295 21.40 -10.31 22.68
C ASP A 295 22.28 -9.16 22.15
N ARG A 296 21.77 -8.39 21.17
CA ARG A 296 22.42 -7.22 20.59
C ARG A 296 21.44 -6.06 20.46
N PHE A 297 21.97 -4.85 20.69
CA PHE A 297 21.18 -3.62 20.82
C PHE A 297 21.84 -2.52 19.99
N LEU A 298 21.22 -2.13 18.88
CA LEU A 298 21.61 -0.98 18.08
C LEU A 298 21.16 0.31 18.78
N THR A 299 22.11 1.20 19.06
CA THR A 299 21.84 2.50 19.69
C THR A 299 22.92 3.52 19.34
N ALA A 300 22.86 4.71 19.93
CA ALA A 300 23.77 5.81 19.74
C ALA A 300 24.42 6.20 21.07
N ASP A 301 25.72 6.50 21.07
CA ASP A 301 26.45 6.91 22.29
C ASP A 301 25.83 8.14 22.95
N ILE A 302 25.43 9.13 22.14
CA ILE A 302 24.75 10.32 22.62
C ILE A 302 23.38 9.97 23.27
N PHE A 303 22.69 8.97 22.77
CA PHE A 303 21.40 8.55 23.31
C PHE A 303 21.58 7.79 24.63
N VAL A 304 22.60 6.94 24.73
CA VAL A 304 22.98 6.26 26.00
C VAL A 304 23.26 7.28 27.09
N ARG A 305 24.04 8.32 26.78
CA ARG A 305 24.37 9.39 27.75
C ARG A 305 23.15 10.24 28.14
N LYS A 306 22.21 10.47 27.20
CA LYS A 306 21.00 11.26 27.47
C LYS A 306 19.99 10.49 28.33
N MET A 307 19.89 9.18 28.16
CA MET A 307 18.89 8.31 28.80
C MET A 307 19.51 7.49 29.94
N GLN A 308 20.13 8.17 30.96
CA GLN A 308 20.82 7.52 32.06
C GLN A 308 19.93 6.65 32.93
N SER A 309 18.66 7.00 33.06
CA SER A 309 17.66 6.23 33.83
C SER A 309 17.18 4.96 33.14
N PHE A 310 17.43 4.82 31.83
CA PHE A 310 17.04 3.63 31.08
C PHE A 310 17.91 2.43 31.52
N PRO A 311 17.32 1.24 31.72
CA PRO A 311 18.06 0.05 32.17
C PRO A 311 18.88 -0.56 31.03
N TRP A 312 19.97 0.10 30.67
CA TRP A 312 20.84 -0.34 29.58
C TRP A 312 21.39 -1.73 29.77
N PRO A 313 21.39 -2.58 28.73
CA PRO A 313 22.12 -3.85 28.77
C PRO A 313 23.64 -3.63 28.85
N PRO A 314 24.43 -4.69 29.16
CA PRO A 314 25.87 -4.59 29.22
C PRO A 314 26.49 -3.98 27.96
N SER A 315 27.48 -3.09 28.14
CA SER A 315 28.09 -2.33 27.03
C SER A 315 28.61 -3.19 25.89
N LYS A 316 29.07 -4.43 26.18
CA LYS A 316 29.50 -5.43 25.16
C LYS A 316 28.39 -5.90 24.22
N GLN A 317 27.14 -5.70 24.61
CA GLN A 317 25.96 -6.04 23.78
C GLN A 317 25.48 -4.84 22.94
N LEU A 318 26.00 -3.63 23.21
CA LEU A 318 25.63 -2.42 22.51
C LEU A 318 26.41 -2.27 21.20
N ILE A 319 25.70 -2.03 20.11
CA ILE A 319 26.25 -1.67 18.81
C ILE A 319 26.05 -0.17 18.64
N LEU A 320 27.11 0.61 18.91
CA LEU A 320 27.07 2.07 18.87
C LEU A 320 27.32 2.58 17.46
N ILE A 321 26.27 3.14 16.82
CA ILE A 321 26.30 3.50 15.40
C ILE A 321 27.35 4.56 15.09
N GLU A 322 27.57 5.55 15.98
CA GLU A 322 28.59 6.60 15.77
C GLU A 322 30.01 6.04 15.73
N ARG A 323 30.28 4.91 16.39
CA ARG A 323 31.59 4.26 16.39
C ARG A 323 31.82 3.39 15.17
N ILE A 324 30.74 2.92 14.54
CA ILE A 324 30.78 1.96 13.42
C ILE A 324 30.68 2.69 12.08
N MET A 325 29.77 3.66 11.93
CA MET A 325 29.52 4.34 10.67
C MET A 325 30.80 4.97 10.04
N PRO A 326 31.68 5.64 10.80
CA PRO A 326 32.93 6.18 10.22
C PRO A 326 33.85 5.11 9.62
N LYS A 327 33.87 3.89 10.22
CA LYS A 327 34.69 2.77 9.77
C LYS A 327 34.14 2.11 8.49
N MET A 328 32.90 2.37 8.15
CA MET A 328 32.22 1.78 7.00
C MET A 328 32.19 2.68 5.75
N LYS A 329 32.88 3.82 5.74
CA LYS A 329 32.87 4.77 4.61
C LYS A 329 33.13 4.11 3.25
N ILE A 330 34.15 3.24 3.17
CA ILE A 330 34.49 2.51 1.94
C ILE A 330 33.38 1.54 1.57
N SER A 331 32.86 0.76 2.53
CA SER A 331 31.74 -0.16 2.29
C SER A 331 30.47 0.56 1.82
N ILE A 332 30.16 1.72 2.41
CA ILE A 332 29.03 2.57 1.98
C ILE A 332 29.24 3.05 0.54
N GLY A 333 30.47 3.48 0.17
CA GLY A 333 30.80 3.87 -1.20
C GLY A 333 30.59 2.73 -2.20
N ILE A 334 31.06 1.52 -1.87
CA ILE A 334 30.85 0.33 -2.71
C ILE A 334 29.37 0.02 -2.88
N TRP A 335 28.59 0.00 -1.79
CA TRP A 335 27.16 -0.25 -1.87
C TRP A 335 26.38 0.84 -2.61
N LEU A 336 26.82 2.09 -2.51
CA LEU A 336 26.25 3.20 -3.29
C LEU A 336 26.47 2.98 -4.79
N ALA A 337 27.66 2.59 -5.21
CA ALA A 337 27.98 2.27 -6.61
C ALA A 337 27.15 1.05 -7.09
N LEU A 338 27.13 -0.04 -6.31
CA LEU A 338 26.37 -1.24 -6.65
C LEU A 338 24.86 -0.94 -6.73
N SER A 339 24.33 -0.10 -5.85
CA SER A 339 22.90 0.28 -5.89
C SER A 339 22.52 1.05 -7.14
N LYS A 340 23.46 1.77 -7.75
CA LYS A 340 23.22 2.48 -9.02
C LYS A 340 23.31 1.54 -10.23
N LEU A 341 24.23 0.58 -10.20
CA LEU A 341 24.53 -0.30 -11.33
C LEU A 341 23.60 -1.53 -11.41
N LEU A 342 23.26 -2.12 -10.27
CA LEU A 342 22.55 -3.40 -10.23
C LEU A 342 21.03 -3.23 -10.06
N PRO A 343 20.19 -4.04 -10.71
CA PRO A 343 18.76 -4.06 -10.48
C PRO A 343 18.41 -4.53 -9.05
N SER A 344 17.25 -4.12 -8.54
CA SER A 344 16.81 -4.45 -7.17
C SER A 344 16.80 -5.95 -6.86
N ALA A 345 16.45 -6.77 -7.84
CA ALA A 345 16.42 -8.23 -7.68
C ALA A 345 17.82 -8.80 -7.41
N LEU A 346 18.85 -8.30 -8.10
CA LEU A 346 20.22 -8.75 -7.91
C LEU A 346 20.81 -8.26 -6.59
N LEU A 347 20.50 -7.00 -6.21
CA LEU A 347 20.88 -6.49 -4.88
C LEU A 347 20.26 -7.32 -3.75
N ALA A 348 18.98 -7.70 -3.90
CA ALA A 348 18.31 -8.57 -2.94
C ALA A 348 19.00 -9.94 -2.82
N THR A 349 19.39 -10.53 -3.95
CA THR A 349 20.15 -11.80 -3.97
C THR A 349 21.50 -11.67 -3.25
N LEU A 350 22.26 -10.58 -3.50
CA LEU A 350 23.54 -10.33 -2.83
C LEU A 350 23.41 -10.15 -1.31
N LEU A 351 22.27 -9.65 -0.84
CA LEU A 351 21.97 -9.51 0.58
C LEU A 351 21.35 -10.78 1.19
N GLY A 352 20.91 -11.73 0.36
CA GLY A 352 20.15 -12.91 0.80
C GLY A 352 18.71 -12.58 1.19
N ILE A 353 18.12 -11.51 0.60
CA ILE A 353 16.74 -11.09 0.88
C ILE A 353 15.80 -11.84 -0.06
N PRO A 354 14.84 -12.62 0.47
CA PRO A 354 13.82 -13.26 -0.35
C PRO A 354 12.84 -12.22 -0.91
N LYS A 355 12.28 -12.49 -2.10
CA LYS A 355 11.26 -11.60 -2.71
C LYS A 355 9.91 -11.73 -2.01
N LYS A 356 9.56 -12.94 -1.56
CA LYS A 356 8.32 -13.24 -0.84
C LYS A 356 8.59 -13.40 0.65
N GLY A 357 7.73 -12.84 1.49
CA GLY A 357 7.82 -12.90 2.94
C GLY A 357 6.63 -13.61 3.58
N GLY A 358 5.44 -13.41 3.03
CA GLY A 358 4.22 -14.04 3.50
C GLY A 358 4.02 -13.90 5.01
N ASN A 359 3.78 -15.02 5.67
CA ASN A 359 3.53 -15.09 7.11
C ASN A 359 4.80 -15.19 7.98
N ALA A 360 6.01 -15.06 7.40
CA ALA A 360 7.22 -14.96 8.20
C ALA A 360 7.22 -13.67 9.03
N GLU A 361 7.82 -13.71 10.23
CA GLU A 361 7.91 -12.58 11.15
C GLU A 361 8.79 -11.46 10.54
N ALA A 362 8.26 -10.25 10.50
CA ALA A 362 8.92 -9.07 9.94
C ALA A 362 9.35 -8.05 10.99
N THR A 363 8.61 -7.92 12.09
CA THR A 363 8.97 -7.10 13.26
C THR A 363 8.29 -7.64 14.51
N LEU A 364 8.91 -7.38 15.67
CA LEU A 364 8.32 -7.66 16.96
C LEU A 364 8.13 -6.33 17.70
N LEU A 365 6.91 -6.05 18.13
CA LEU A 365 6.56 -4.88 18.93
C LEU A 365 6.08 -5.32 20.30
N PHE A 366 6.43 -4.57 21.35
CA PHE A 366 5.96 -4.82 22.69
C PHE A 366 4.88 -3.82 23.09
N THR A 367 3.74 -4.33 23.55
CA THR A 367 2.62 -3.52 24.05
C THR A 367 2.54 -3.59 25.57
N SER A 368 2.02 -2.53 26.21
CA SER A 368 1.68 -2.57 27.65
C SER A 368 0.56 -3.58 27.86
N GLY A 369 0.88 -4.73 28.44
CA GLY A 369 -0.14 -5.73 28.76
C GLY A 369 -1.06 -5.24 29.88
N SER A 370 -2.34 -5.57 29.84
CA SER A 370 -3.32 -5.34 30.90
C SER A 370 -2.93 -6.00 32.23
N SER A 371 -2.06 -7.00 32.21
CA SER A 371 -1.50 -7.73 33.35
C SER A 371 -0.18 -7.18 33.85
N GLY A 372 0.28 -6.02 33.37
CA GLY A 372 1.53 -5.37 33.81
C GLY A 372 2.79 -5.85 33.08
N GLU A 373 2.83 -7.06 32.53
CA GLU A 373 3.96 -7.53 31.70
C GLU A 373 3.75 -7.21 30.20
N PRO A 374 4.80 -6.71 29.50
CA PRO A 374 4.71 -6.45 28.07
C PRO A 374 4.39 -7.72 27.27
N LYS A 375 3.43 -7.60 26.35
CA LYS A 375 3.12 -8.65 25.37
C LYS A 375 3.89 -8.39 24.09
N GLY A 376 4.62 -9.40 23.60
CA GLY A 376 5.28 -9.36 22.29
C GLY A 376 4.30 -9.68 21.18
N VAL A 377 4.09 -8.73 20.26
CA VAL A 377 3.25 -8.89 19.08
C VAL A 377 4.17 -9.09 17.87
N ALA A 378 4.24 -10.33 17.37
CA ALA A 378 4.98 -10.68 16.18
C ALA A 378 4.13 -10.33 14.95
N LEU A 379 4.55 -9.33 14.18
CA LEU A 379 3.91 -8.93 12.93
C LEU A 379 4.63 -9.57 11.76
N THR A 380 3.86 -10.16 10.84
CA THR A 380 4.38 -10.81 9.64
C THR A 380 4.66 -9.79 8.52
N HIS A 381 5.43 -10.22 7.50
CA HIS A 381 5.59 -9.41 6.29
C HIS A 381 4.23 -9.06 5.68
N ARG A 382 3.31 -10.04 5.62
CA ARG A 382 1.95 -9.83 5.10
C ARG A 382 1.17 -8.79 5.91
N ASN A 383 1.25 -8.81 7.24
CA ASN A 383 0.57 -7.82 8.08
C ASN A 383 1.07 -6.39 7.78
N LEU A 384 2.38 -6.20 7.70
CA LEU A 384 2.97 -4.88 7.45
C LEU A 384 2.70 -4.42 6.00
N MET A 385 2.87 -5.30 5.02
CA MET A 385 2.61 -4.96 3.62
C MET A 385 1.13 -4.65 3.38
N ALA A 386 0.20 -5.40 4.01
CA ALA A 386 -1.23 -5.10 3.94
C ALA A 386 -1.55 -3.71 4.49
N ASN A 387 -1.03 -3.40 5.68
CA ASN A 387 -1.30 -2.11 6.32
C ASN A 387 -0.69 -0.94 5.53
N VAL A 388 0.56 -1.08 5.06
CA VAL A 388 1.22 -0.08 4.22
C VAL A 388 0.47 0.14 2.90
N THR A 389 -0.01 -0.93 2.25
CA THR A 389 -0.76 -0.85 1.00
C THR A 389 -2.14 -0.21 1.21
N GLN A 390 -2.86 -0.59 2.27
CA GLN A 390 -4.14 0.04 2.62
C GLN A 390 -3.99 1.53 2.89
N PHE A 391 -2.95 1.90 3.61
CA PHE A 391 -2.65 3.29 3.94
C PHE A 391 -2.29 4.09 2.67
N GLY A 392 -1.44 3.54 1.82
CA GLY A 392 -1.04 4.14 0.55
C GLY A 392 -2.22 4.36 -0.39
N ASN A 393 -3.08 3.34 -0.54
CA ASN A 393 -4.27 3.42 -1.39
C ASN A 393 -5.29 4.44 -0.87
N ARG A 394 -5.30 4.73 0.44
CA ARG A 394 -6.24 5.68 1.04
C ARG A 394 -5.79 7.12 0.93
N LEU A 395 -4.49 7.38 1.07
CA LEU A 395 -3.97 8.76 1.15
C LEU A 395 -3.65 9.37 -0.20
N SER A 396 -3.44 8.56 -1.25
CA SER A 396 -3.13 9.04 -2.61
C SER A 396 -2.01 10.08 -2.64
N MET A 397 -0.98 9.92 -1.82
CA MET A 397 0.18 10.81 -1.76
C MET A 397 1.16 10.51 -2.89
N ASP A 398 1.85 11.53 -3.38
CA ASP A 398 2.84 11.37 -4.43
C ASP A 398 4.28 11.59 -3.91
N ARG A 399 5.27 11.34 -4.78
CA ARG A 399 6.69 11.41 -4.45
C ARG A 399 7.19 12.83 -4.11
N THR A 400 6.40 13.87 -4.33
CA THR A 400 6.71 15.25 -3.96
C THR A 400 6.19 15.58 -2.56
N ASP A 401 5.31 14.74 -2.05
CA ASP A 401 4.78 14.87 -0.70
C ASP A 401 5.80 14.50 0.37
N SER A 402 5.57 15.04 1.54
CA SER A 402 6.41 14.81 2.72
C SER A 402 5.61 14.44 3.96
N ILE A 403 6.17 13.52 4.75
CA ILE A 403 5.58 13.09 6.02
C ILE A 403 6.45 13.54 7.17
N LEU A 404 5.83 14.06 8.24
CA LEU A 404 6.51 14.27 9.52
C LEU A 404 6.49 12.98 10.36
N GLY A 405 7.67 12.42 10.62
CA GLY A 405 7.88 11.23 11.44
C GLY A 405 8.36 11.60 12.85
N SER A 406 7.45 11.95 13.74
CA SER A 406 7.75 12.24 15.16
C SER A 406 7.22 11.18 16.14
N LEU A 407 6.38 10.25 15.66
CA LEU A 407 5.84 9.18 16.48
C LEU A 407 6.91 8.13 16.82
N PRO A 408 6.94 7.60 18.06
CA PRO A 408 7.93 6.60 18.47
C PRO A 408 7.87 5.33 17.61
N LEU A 409 9.03 4.82 17.19
CA LEU A 409 9.13 3.64 16.32
C LEU A 409 8.76 2.32 17.04
N PHE A 410 8.69 2.31 18.35
CA PHE A 410 8.22 1.16 19.15
C PHE A 410 6.69 1.06 19.22
N HIS A 411 5.95 2.04 18.72
CA HIS A 411 4.51 1.95 18.52
C HIS A 411 4.19 1.54 17.08
N SER A 412 3.18 0.68 16.91
CA SER A 412 2.77 0.15 15.59
C SER A 412 2.48 1.25 14.58
N PHE A 413 1.81 2.32 15.02
CA PHE A 413 1.46 3.45 14.15
C PHE A 413 2.72 4.21 13.69
N GLY A 414 3.62 4.58 14.61
CA GLY A 414 4.90 5.20 14.26
C GLY A 414 5.76 4.30 13.38
N CYS A 415 5.85 3.01 13.72
CA CYS A 415 6.60 2.04 12.93
C CYS A 415 6.06 1.90 11.48
N THR A 416 4.74 1.83 11.31
CA THR A 416 4.16 1.61 9.98
C THR A 416 4.17 2.88 9.14
N VAL A 417 3.63 3.98 9.68
CA VAL A 417 3.32 5.18 8.89
C VAL A 417 4.51 6.13 8.76
N THR A 418 5.41 6.17 9.75
CA THR A 418 6.55 7.07 9.71
C THR A 418 7.88 6.37 9.45
N LEU A 419 7.88 5.05 9.24
CA LEU A 419 9.08 4.28 8.90
C LEU A 419 8.90 3.53 7.57
N TRP A 420 7.94 2.59 7.46
CA TRP A 420 7.83 1.73 6.29
C TRP A 420 7.11 2.40 5.12
N TYR A 421 5.98 3.07 5.38
CA TYR A 421 5.16 3.67 4.34
C TYR A 421 5.91 4.69 3.47
N PRO A 422 6.56 5.75 4.03
CA PRO A 422 7.23 6.76 3.21
C PRO A 422 8.38 6.18 2.38
N ILE A 423 9.07 5.16 2.89
CA ILE A 423 10.19 4.54 2.19
C ILE A 423 9.70 3.67 1.02
N ILE A 424 8.63 2.91 1.21
CA ILE A 424 8.08 2.03 0.18
C ILE A 424 7.43 2.85 -0.95
N TYR A 425 6.69 3.90 -0.59
CA TYR A 425 5.99 4.76 -1.56
C TYR A 425 6.85 5.89 -2.12
N GLY A 426 8.04 6.13 -1.57
CA GLY A 426 8.96 7.15 -2.04
C GLY A 426 8.50 8.57 -1.70
N LEU A 427 8.10 8.80 -0.46
CA LEU A 427 7.75 10.11 0.06
C LEU A 427 8.96 10.74 0.77
N HIS A 428 9.05 12.06 0.80
CA HIS A 428 10.02 12.72 1.66
C HIS A 428 9.69 12.47 3.12
N LEU A 429 10.71 12.23 3.94
CA LEU A 429 10.53 11.97 5.36
C LEU A 429 11.25 13.02 6.19
N VAL A 430 10.51 13.80 6.96
CA VAL A 430 11.06 14.72 7.96
C VAL A 430 10.92 14.07 9.32
N THR A 431 12.03 13.73 9.98
CA THR A 431 11.99 13.05 11.28
C THR A 431 12.25 14.01 12.43
N TYR A 432 11.58 13.81 13.56
CA TYR A 432 11.88 14.54 14.79
C TYR A 432 11.70 13.65 16.03
N PRO A 433 12.64 13.67 16.99
CA PRO A 433 12.64 12.70 18.08
C PRO A 433 11.59 12.94 19.18
N SER A 434 10.95 14.11 19.22
CA SER A 434 10.03 14.49 20.30
C SER A 434 8.72 15.08 19.73
N PRO A 435 7.58 14.38 19.87
CA PRO A 435 6.29 14.91 19.41
C PRO A 435 5.76 16.06 20.28
N LEU A 436 6.34 16.27 21.46
CA LEU A 436 5.88 17.27 22.42
C LEU A 436 6.49 18.67 22.19
N GLU A 437 7.51 18.80 21.35
CA GLU A 437 8.16 20.08 21.03
C GLU A 437 7.42 20.81 19.90
N VAL A 438 6.19 21.27 20.20
CA VAL A 438 5.24 21.82 19.22
C VAL A 438 5.84 22.95 18.38
N LYS A 439 6.60 23.87 18.97
CA LYS A 439 7.25 24.98 18.22
C LYS A 439 8.21 24.45 17.16
N LYS A 440 9.08 23.48 17.51
CA LYS A 440 10.03 22.90 16.56
C LYS A 440 9.33 22.08 15.48
N ILE A 441 8.26 21.39 15.83
CA ILE A 441 7.41 20.69 14.85
C ILE A 441 6.80 21.68 13.86
N ALA A 442 6.23 22.80 14.34
CA ALA A 442 5.65 23.82 13.46
C ALA A 442 6.71 24.42 12.50
N GLU A 443 7.91 24.76 13.00
CA GLU A 443 9.03 25.21 12.17
C GLU A 443 9.41 24.19 11.08
N LEU A 444 9.47 22.89 11.42
CA LEU A 444 9.80 21.83 10.46
C LEU A 444 8.70 21.65 9.42
N VAL A 445 7.44 21.71 9.83
CA VAL A 445 6.27 21.62 8.93
C VAL A 445 6.32 22.76 7.91
N GLU A 446 6.52 23.98 8.34
CA GLU A 446 6.61 25.14 7.46
C GLU A 446 7.84 25.07 6.54
N LYS A 447 9.03 24.88 7.12
CA LYS A 447 10.30 24.86 6.41
C LYS A 447 10.38 23.79 5.33
N HIS A 448 9.89 22.60 5.61
CA HIS A 448 9.95 21.44 4.71
C HIS A 448 8.65 21.20 3.95
N ARG A 449 7.66 22.09 4.08
CA ARG A 449 6.33 21.99 3.43
C ARG A 449 5.72 20.60 3.62
N VAL A 450 5.65 20.17 4.88
CA VAL A 450 5.14 18.83 5.20
C VAL A 450 3.69 18.70 4.77
N SER A 451 3.40 17.71 3.92
CA SER A 451 2.04 17.44 3.41
C SER A 451 1.18 16.69 4.40
N LEU A 452 1.80 15.81 5.21
CA LEU A 452 1.09 14.97 6.16
C LEU A 452 1.83 14.91 7.49
N MET A 453 1.12 15.25 8.55
CA MET A 453 1.54 15.02 9.93
C MET A 453 0.53 14.08 10.60
N ILE A 454 1.06 13.08 11.32
CA ILE A 454 0.24 12.13 12.06
C ILE A 454 0.51 12.32 13.55
N ALA A 455 -0.55 12.49 14.29
CA ALA A 455 -0.52 12.69 15.75
C ALA A 455 -1.56 11.77 16.42
N THR A 456 -1.37 11.52 17.72
CA THR A 456 -2.29 10.78 18.60
C THR A 456 -2.71 11.66 19.76
#